data_9ebb7d6b795f0d075b416cf480561732
#
_entry.id   9ebb7d6b795f0d075b416cf480561732
#
_cell.length_a   1.000
_cell.length_b   1.000
_cell.length_c   1.000
_cell.angle_alpha   90.00
_cell.angle_beta   90.00
_cell.angle_gamma   90.00
#
_symmetry.space_group_name_H-M   'P 1'
#
loop_
_entity.id
_entity.type
_entity.pdbx_description
1 polymer ?
#
loop_
_entity_poly.entity_id
_entity_poly.type
_entity_poly.pdbx_seq_one_letter_code
_entity_poly.pdbx_strand_id
1 'polypeptide(L)'
;MTLLMLVGGILFEIVTGVLNIQYDYIFGFSFYTAHYFGAWVFIAAFVSHVCLKLPKMWRSLRSRSMRSVLHTSLADTVPEPLDADGLVAPDPDAPTLSRRGALAVVGGGALLVATLTVGQTLGGFTRGAALLLPRGRSYGKGPNDFQINRTAVAAGIDPAVTGSGWRLQLLGGSHPVLLDRAALEAMPRHTVELPIACVEGWSTTQTWTGVRLADLAAAAGRPHPGSAIVSSLERFGAFNHAVLQTNQILSPGSLLALQVNAADLSLDHGYPARIIVPALPGVHNTKWVSTIEFRET
;
A
#
# COMPACT_ATOMS: atom_id res chain seq x y z
N MET A 1 -20.18 15.69 -17.67
CA MET A 1 -18.96 14.91 -18.01
C MET A 1 -17.99 14.77 -16.84
N THR A 2 -17.53 15.85 -16.19
CA THR A 2 -16.58 15.76 -15.04
C THR A 2 -17.10 14.94 -13.86
N LEU A 3 -18.41 14.96 -13.56
CA LEU A 3 -19.01 14.14 -12.51
C LEU A 3 -18.95 12.63 -12.84
N LEU A 4 -19.21 12.26 -14.08
CA LEU A 4 -19.11 10.86 -14.52
C LEU A 4 -17.67 10.32 -14.43
N MET A 5 -16.69 11.15 -14.82
CA MET A 5 -15.27 10.79 -14.66
C MET A 5 -14.87 10.66 -13.19
N LEU A 6 -15.41 11.50 -12.33
CA LEU A 6 -15.14 11.47 -10.90
C LEU A 6 -15.73 10.21 -10.25
N VAL A 7 -17.00 9.91 -10.53
CA VAL A 7 -17.68 8.72 -10.00
C VAL A 7 -17.04 7.44 -10.57
N GLY A 8 -16.80 7.40 -11.88
CA GLY A 8 -16.14 6.27 -12.53
C GLY A 8 -14.72 6.07 -12.00
N GLY A 9 -13.96 7.16 -11.80
CA GLY A 9 -12.63 7.13 -11.21
C GLY A 9 -12.62 6.58 -9.79
N ILE A 10 -13.53 7.04 -8.91
CA ILE A 10 -13.66 6.49 -7.54
C ILE A 10 -13.97 4.99 -7.56
N LEU A 11 -14.92 4.56 -8.37
CA LEU A 11 -15.28 3.15 -8.47
C LEU A 11 -14.10 2.32 -8.98
N PHE A 12 -13.37 2.81 -9.98
CA PHE A 12 -12.18 2.17 -10.49
C PHE A 12 -11.09 2.03 -9.42
N GLU A 13 -10.83 3.12 -8.65
CA GLU A 13 -9.86 3.10 -7.55
C GLU A 13 -10.25 2.12 -6.43
N ILE A 14 -11.54 2.07 -6.06
CA ILE A 14 -12.03 1.12 -5.06
C ILE A 14 -11.83 -0.31 -5.55
N VAL A 15 -12.24 -0.62 -6.78
CA VAL A 15 -12.13 -1.97 -7.34
C VAL A 15 -10.67 -2.41 -7.47
N THR A 16 -9.82 -1.57 -8.06
CA THR A 16 -8.40 -1.90 -8.23
C THR A 16 -7.66 -1.96 -6.89
N GLY A 17 -8.04 -1.12 -5.91
CA GLY A 17 -7.50 -1.17 -4.56
C GLY A 17 -7.86 -2.47 -3.85
N VAL A 18 -9.12 -2.92 -3.91
CA VAL A 18 -9.56 -4.20 -3.34
C VAL A 18 -8.85 -5.37 -4.02
N LEU A 19 -8.74 -5.35 -5.34
CA LEU A 19 -8.04 -6.40 -6.09
C LEU A 19 -6.55 -6.46 -5.79
N ASN A 20 -5.91 -5.35 -5.43
CA ASN A 20 -4.52 -5.32 -4.98
C ASN A 20 -4.29 -5.92 -3.59
N ILE A 21 -5.33 -5.99 -2.74
CA ILE A 21 -5.23 -6.52 -1.37
C ILE A 21 -5.35 -8.07 -1.35
N GLN A 22 -5.79 -8.70 -2.43
CA GLN A 22 -6.06 -10.14 -2.45
C GLN A 22 -4.80 -10.97 -2.28
N TYR A 23 -4.90 -12.01 -1.44
CA TYR A 23 -3.83 -12.98 -1.20
C TYR A 23 -3.60 -13.93 -2.36
N ASP A 24 -4.69 -14.39 -2.96
CA ASP A 24 -4.70 -15.26 -4.13
C ASP A 24 -5.01 -14.42 -5.36
N TYR A 25 -3.93 -13.91 -5.97
CA TYR A 25 -4.05 -13.07 -7.14
C TYR A 25 -4.28 -13.93 -8.37
N ILE A 26 -5.55 -14.09 -8.77
CA ILE A 26 -5.97 -14.95 -9.88
C ILE A 26 -5.72 -14.34 -11.27
N PHE A 27 -5.36 -13.06 -11.33
CA PHE A 27 -5.16 -12.33 -12.59
C PHE A 27 -3.70 -12.41 -13.03
N GLY A 28 -3.44 -12.59 -14.33
CA GLY A 28 -2.10 -12.63 -14.91
C GLY A 28 -1.39 -11.28 -15.03
N PHE A 29 -1.98 -10.20 -14.52
CA PHE A 29 -1.44 -8.84 -14.58
C PHE A 29 -1.66 -8.08 -13.26
N SER A 30 -0.77 -7.13 -12.96
CA SER A 30 -0.82 -6.36 -11.72
C SER A 30 -1.84 -5.22 -11.81
N PHE A 31 -2.79 -5.17 -10.87
CA PHE A 31 -3.68 -4.01 -10.71
C PHE A 31 -2.98 -2.80 -10.09
N TYR A 32 -1.78 -2.96 -9.54
CA TYR A 32 -0.99 -1.84 -8.99
C TYR A 32 -0.78 -0.73 -10.01
N THR A 33 -0.36 -1.08 -11.22
CA THR A 33 -0.14 -0.12 -12.31
C THR A 33 -1.45 0.56 -12.72
N ALA A 34 -2.54 -0.21 -12.81
CA ALA A 34 -3.86 0.33 -13.14
C ALA A 34 -4.35 1.30 -12.04
N HIS A 35 -4.22 0.94 -10.77
CA HIS A 35 -4.56 1.79 -9.63
C HIS A 35 -3.73 3.08 -9.61
N TYR A 36 -2.41 3.00 -9.83
CA TYR A 36 -1.54 4.17 -9.88
C TYR A 36 -1.95 5.16 -10.97
N PHE A 37 -2.17 4.71 -12.20
CA PHE A 37 -2.59 5.60 -13.30
C PHE A 37 -4.05 6.07 -13.14
N GLY A 38 -4.92 5.20 -12.60
CA GLY A 38 -6.29 5.55 -12.26
C GLY A 38 -6.35 6.69 -11.26
N ALA A 39 -5.50 6.68 -10.23
CA ALA A 39 -5.40 7.75 -9.24
C ALA A 39 -5.07 9.11 -9.88
N TRP A 40 -4.16 9.16 -10.86
CA TRP A 40 -3.86 10.40 -11.58
C TRP A 40 -5.05 10.90 -12.41
N VAL A 41 -5.77 10.01 -13.08
CA VAL A 41 -7.00 10.36 -13.82
C VAL A 41 -8.06 10.87 -12.86
N PHE A 42 -8.25 10.20 -11.72
CA PHE A 42 -9.17 10.65 -10.67
C PHE A 42 -8.80 12.03 -10.12
N ILE A 43 -7.53 12.27 -9.79
CA ILE A 43 -7.05 13.58 -9.30
C ILE A 43 -7.32 14.68 -10.34
N ALA A 44 -7.01 14.42 -11.61
CA ALA A 44 -7.26 15.39 -12.67
C ALA A 44 -8.76 15.70 -12.83
N ALA A 45 -9.62 14.67 -12.78
CA ALA A 45 -11.07 14.81 -12.81
C ALA A 45 -11.60 15.59 -11.59
N PHE A 46 -11.07 15.30 -10.40
CA PHE A 46 -11.42 15.98 -9.15
C PHE A 46 -11.06 17.47 -9.20
N VAL A 47 -9.81 17.78 -9.54
CA VAL A 47 -9.35 19.17 -9.65
C VAL A 47 -10.21 19.95 -10.67
N SER A 48 -10.42 19.36 -11.85
CA SER A 48 -11.26 19.97 -12.89
C SER A 48 -12.69 20.21 -12.40
N HIS A 49 -13.30 19.21 -11.73
CA HIS A 49 -14.63 19.34 -11.16
C HIS A 49 -14.72 20.45 -10.12
N VAL A 50 -13.76 20.48 -9.19
CA VAL A 50 -13.67 21.51 -8.15
C VAL A 50 -13.52 22.89 -8.79
N CYS A 51 -12.60 23.08 -9.71
CA CYS A 51 -12.38 24.38 -10.38
C CYS A 51 -13.65 24.87 -11.10
N LEU A 52 -14.35 24.00 -11.81
CA LEU A 52 -15.57 24.34 -12.52
C LEU A 52 -16.76 24.65 -11.58
N LYS A 53 -16.84 23.98 -10.44
CA LYS A 53 -17.97 24.10 -9.50
C LYS A 53 -17.70 25.08 -8.35
N LEU A 54 -16.44 25.40 -8.06
CA LEU A 54 -16.03 26.29 -6.97
C LEU A 54 -16.75 27.68 -7.02
N PRO A 55 -16.87 28.35 -8.16
CA PRO A 55 -17.57 29.66 -8.20
C PRO A 55 -19.06 29.54 -7.84
N LYS A 56 -19.73 28.45 -8.25
CA LYS A 56 -21.14 28.19 -7.91
C LYS A 56 -21.28 27.88 -6.42
N MET A 57 -20.41 27.00 -5.91
CA MET A 57 -20.37 26.65 -4.49
C MET A 57 -20.10 27.86 -3.61
N TRP A 58 -19.12 28.69 -3.96
CA TRP A 58 -18.77 29.91 -3.21
C TRP A 58 -19.91 30.93 -3.16
N ARG A 59 -20.60 31.12 -4.29
CA ARG A 59 -21.80 31.97 -4.35
C ARG A 59 -22.91 31.43 -3.46
N SER A 60 -23.14 30.11 -3.49
CA SER A 60 -24.17 29.47 -2.67
C SER A 60 -23.84 29.54 -1.17
N LEU A 61 -22.56 29.37 -0.78
CA LEU A 61 -22.12 29.51 0.61
C LEU A 61 -22.24 30.96 1.12
N ARG A 62 -22.00 31.97 0.25
CA ARG A 62 -22.13 33.39 0.61
C ARG A 62 -23.57 33.85 0.65
N SER A 63 -24.47 33.29 -0.14
CA SER A 63 -25.88 33.65 -0.19
C SER A 63 -26.69 33.17 1.01
N ARG A 64 -26.19 32.18 1.73
CA ARG A 64 -26.88 31.59 2.89
C ARG A 64 -25.93 31.51 4.09
N SER A 65 -26.36 32.02 5.24
CA SER A 65 -25.56 31.89 6.43
C SER A 65 -25.57 30.40 6.89
N MET A 66 -24.41 29.88 7.25
CA MET A 66 -24.29 28.49 7.81
C MET A 66 -25.23 28.30 9.03
N ARG A 67 -25.43 29.39 9.79
CA ARG A 67 -26.34 29.36 10.94
C ARG A 67 -27.79 29.12 10.50
N SER A 68 -28.24 29.76 9.45
CA SER A 68 -29.58 29.57 8.86
C SER A 68 -29.74 28.12 8.36
N VAL A 69 -28.73 27.59 7.61
CA VAL A 69 -28.76 26.22 7.08
C VAL A 69 -28.86 25.19 8.20
N LEU A 70 -28.14 25.39 9.31
CA LEU A 70 -28.14 24.45 10.45
C LEU A 70 -29.39 24.52 11.33
N HIS A 71 -30.12 25.66 11.30
CA HIS A 71 -31.31 25.86 12.13
C HIS A 71 -32.64 25.67 11.38
N THR A 72 -32.63 25.56 10.05
CA THR A 72 -33.83 25.29 9.25
C THR A 72 -34.39 23.93 9.61
N SER A 73 -35.65 23.89 10.06
CA SER A 73 -36.34 22.62 10.37
C SER A 73 -36.78 21.89 9.10
N LEU A 74 -37.21 20.63 9.24
CA LEU A 74 -37.75 19.87 8.12
C LEU A 74 -39.05 20.53 7.59
N ALA A 75 -39.87 21.05 8.48
CA ALA A 75 -41.14 21.73 8.14
C ALA A 75 -40.92 23.06 7.38
N ASP A 76 -39.78 23.72 7.59
CA ASP A 76 -39.43 24.99 6.93
C ASP A 76 -38.64 24.80 5.62
N THR A 77 -38.45 23.53 5.21
CA THR A 77 -37.69 23.21 4.00
C THR A 77 -38.58 23.40 2.78
N VAL A 78 -38.21 24.33 1.93
CA VAL A 78 -38.88 24.60 0.63
C VAL A 78 -38.05 24.01 -0.50
N PRO A 79 -38.70 23.51 -1.56
CA PRO A 79 -38.01 23.06 -2.77
C PRO A 79 -37.11 24.17 -3.36
N GLU A 80 -35.99 23.81 -3.92
CA GLU A 80 -35.16 24.76 -4.69
C GLU A 80 -35.93 25.20 -5.94
N PRO A 81 -35.84 26.45 -6.36
CA PRO A 81 -36.42 26.89 -7.62
C PRO A 81 -35.80 26.09 -8.78
N LEU A 82 -36.63 25.86 -9.80
CA LEU A 82 -36.18 25.18 -11.03
C LEU A 82 -34.96 25.91 -11.59
N ASP A 83 -33.94 25.17 -11.95
CA ASP A 83 -32.75 25.71 -12.57
C ASP A 83 -32.71 25.38 -14.08
N ALA A 84 -31.97 26.19 -14.83
CA ALA A 84 -31.84 26.03 -16.28
C ALA A 84 -31.10 24.75 -16.68
N ASP A 85 -30.38 24.11 -15.73
CA ASP A 85 -29.60 22.89 -15.95
C ASP A 85 -30.43 21.62 -15.75
N GLY A 86 -31.71 21.73 -15.34
CA GLY A 86 -32.64 20.62 -15.15
C GLY A 86 -32.23 19.68 -14.00
N LEU A 87 -31.42 20.16 -13.06
CA LEU A 87 -30.93 19.38 -11.91
C LEU A 87 -31.93 19.33 -10.74
N VAL A 88 -32.92 20.21 -10.77
CA VAL A 88 -33.99 20.25 -9.77
C VAL A 88 -35.23 19.59 -10.36
N ALA A 89 -35.76 18.58 -9.65
CA ALA A 89 -36.98 17.90 -10.08
C ALA A 89 -38.16 18.91 -10.12
N PRO A 90 -39.03 18.89 -11.17
CA PRO A 90 -40.18 19.78 -11.26
C PRO A 90 -41.16 19.60 -10.10
N ASP A 91 -41.31 18.40 -9.61
CA ASP A 91 -42.18 18.03 -8.47
C ASP A 91 -41.36 17.13 -7.52
N PRO A 92 -40.58 17.71 -6.62
CA PRO A 92 -39.75 16.95 -5.72
C PRO A 92 -40.58 16.35 -4.58
N ASP A 93 -40.29 15.12 -4.22
CA ASP A 93 -40.86 14.47 -3.03
C ASP A 93 -40.59 15.30 -1.76
N ALA A 94 -41.46 15.16 -0.77
CA ALA A 94 -41.28 15.81 0.51
C ALA A 94 -39.96 15.39 1.17
N PRO A 95 -39.18 16.34 1.71
CA PRO A 95 -37.89 16.00 2.29
C PRO A 95 -38.05 15.12 3.53
N THR A 96 -37.36 14.00 3.55
CA THR A 96 -37.34 13.04 4.68
C THR A 96 -36.27 13.35 5.71
N LEU A 97 -35.29 14.20 5.37
CA LEU A 97 -34.15 14.55 6.22
C LEU A 97 -33.82 16.05 6.10
N SER A 98 -33.69 16.71 7.26
CA SER A 98 -33.24 18.11 7.24
C SER A 98 -31.76 18.21 6.81
N ARG A 99 -31.33 19.38 6.31
CA ARG A 99 -29.93 19.64 5.95
C ARG A 99 -28.97 19.38 7.10
N ARG A 100 -29.38 19.75 8.32
CA ARG A 100 -28.61 19.45 9.53
C ARG A 100 -28.54 17.94 9.76
N GLY A 101 -29.64 17.20 9.59
CA GLY A 101 -29.68 15.75 9.69
C GLY A 101 -28.78 15.08 8.64
N ALA A 102 -28.83 15.54 7.39
CA ALA A 102 -27.95 15.05 6.32
C ALA A 102 -26.47 15.28 6.63
N LEU A 103 -26.11 16.48 7.09
CA LEU A 103 -24.74 16.80 7.51
C LEU A 103 -24.30 15.95 8.72
N ALA A 104 -25.20 15.73 9.67
CA ALA A 104 -24.91 14.88 10.85
C ALA A 104 -24.68 13.41 10.46
N VAL A 105 -25.50 12.86 9.55
CA VAL A 105 -25.35 11.48 9.09
C VAL A 105 -24.05 11.32 8.26
N VAL A 106 -23.83 12.19 7.28
CA VAL A 106 -22.64 12.11 6.42
C VAL A 106 -21.37 12.41 7.22
N GLY A 107 -21.38 13.54 7.97
CA GLY A 107 -20.21 13.95 8.77
C GLY A 107 -19.92 12.97 9.93
N GLY A 108 -20.95 12.52 10.62
CA GLY A 108 -20.84 11.54 11.70
C GLY A 108 -20.37 10.19 11.18
N GLY A 109 -20.92 9.73 10.05
CA GLY A 109 -20.49 8.50 9.39
C GLY A 109 -19.03 8.56 8.92
N ALA A 110 -18.64 9.67 8.27
CA ALA A 110 -17.26 9.88 7.85
C ALA A 110 -16.29 9.94 9.05
N LEU A 111 -16.66 10.63 10.12
CA LEU A 111 -15.87 10.71 11.34
C LEU A 111 -15.73 9.33 12.01
N LEU A 112 -16.82 8.56 12.07
CA LEU A 112 -16.81 7.20 12.59
C LEU A 112 -15.83 6.31 11.80
N VAL A 113 -15.96 6.28 10.46
CA VAL A 113 -15.06 5.50 9.59
C VAL A 113 -13.61 5.95 9.77
N ALA A 114 -13.37 7.27 9.79
CA ALA A 114 -12.03 7.81 10.01
C ALA A 114 -11.46 7.37 11.37
N THR A 115 -12.26 7.43 12.45
CA THR A 115 -11.83 7.00 13.79
C THR A 115 -11.50 5.50 13.83
N LEU A 116 -12.31 4.69 13.13
CA LEU A 116 -12.13 3.24 13.08
C LEU A 116 -11.02 2.76 12.16
N THR A 117 -10.42 3.65 11.36
CA THR A 117 -9.37 3.30 10.38
C THR A 117 -8.06 4.04 10.59
N VAL A 118 -8.09 5.32 10.96
CA VAL A 118 -6.91 6.21 11.01
C VAL A 118 -5.82 5.72 11.95
N GLY A 119 -6.18 5.01 13.00
CA GLY A 119 -5.23 4.42 13.95
C GLY A 119 -4.27 3.42 13.32
N GLN A 120 -4.63 2.83 12.18
CA GLN A 120 -3.75 1.97 11.40
C GLN A 120 -2.56 2.76 10.83
N THR A 121 -2.81 3.98 10.36
CA THR A 121 -1.78 4.83 9.75
C THR A 121 -0.97 5.59 10.81
N LEU A 122 -1.65 6.16 11.82
CA LEU A 122 -0.98 6.94 12.86
C LEU A 122 -0.23 6.06 13.88
N GLY A 123 -0.73 4.85 14.14
CA GLY A 123 -0.13 3.95 15.12
C GLY A 123 -0.27 4.42 16.57
N GLY A 124 0.59 3.95 17.46
CA GLY A 124 0.59 4.34 18.87
C GLY A 124 -0.73 4.04 19.57
N PHE A 125 -1.19 4.95 20.44
CA PHE A 125 -2.44 4.77 21.22
C PHE A 125 -3.70 4.74 20.34
N THR A 126 -3.67 5.39 19.15
CA THR A 126 -4.83 5.41 18.24
C THR A 126 -5.10 4.07 17.58
N ARG A 127 -4.11 3.17 17.59
CA ARG A 127 -4.23 1.82 17.04
C ARG A 127 -5.33 0.99 17.72
N GLY A 128 -5.55 1.21 19.03
CA GLY A 128 -6.62 0.56 19.77
C GLY A 128 -8.03 0.88 19.26
N ALA A 129 -8.23 2.05 18.66
CA ALA A 129 -9.49 2.48 18.08
C ALA A 129 -9.71 1.96 16.64
N ALA A 130 -8.66 1.49 15.95
CA ALA A 130 -8.72 1.04 14.55
C ALA A 130 -9.38 -0.35 14.44
N LEU A 131 -10.69 -0.42 14.60
CA LEU A 131 -11.47 -1.67 14.62
C LEU A 131 -11.64 -2.30 13.24
N LEU A 132 -11.58 -1.50 12.18
CA LEU A 132 -11.74 -1.96 10.79
C LEU A 132 -10.41 -2.34 10.14
N LEU A 133 -9.40 -2.72 10.93
CA LEU A 133 -8.15 -3.23 10.41
C LEU A 133 -8.38 -4.57 9.70
N PRO A 134 -7.82 -4.76 8.48
CA PRO A 134 -7.89 -6.03 7.78
C PRO A 134 -7.15 -7.15 8.52
N ARG A 135 -6.21 -6.82 9.41
CA ARG A 135 -5.42 -7.74 10.21
C ARG A 135 -5.25 -7.22 11.63
N GLY A 136 -5.17 -8.06 12.61
CA GLY A 136 -5.15 -7.75 14.04
C GLY A 136 -4.48 -6.43 14.44
N ARG A 137 -4.91 -5.88 15.56
CA ARG A 137 -4.48 -4.57 16.08
C ARG A 137 -3.25 -4.63 16.96
N SER A 138 -2.89 -5.82 17.42
CA SER A 138 -1.72 -6.06 18.26
C SER A 138 -0.89 -7.18 17.67
N TYR A 139 0.42 -6.95 17.55
CA TYR A 139 1.38 -7.91 17.03
C TYR A 139 2.38 -8.35 18.10
N GLY A 140 2.12 -8.01 19.38
CA GLY A 140 3.03 -8.26 20.48
C GLY A 140 4.06 -7.14 20.71
N LYS A 141 5.19 -7.48 21.33
CA LYS A 141 6.27 -6.54 21.67
C LYS A 141 7.67 -7.05 21.27
N GLY A 142 7.73 -8.18 20.59
CA GLY A 142 8.98 -8.77 20.12
C GLY A 142 9.55 -8.04 18.88
N PRO A 143 10.78 -8.37 18.49
CA PRO A 143 11.44 -7.74 17.34
C PRO A 143 10.71 -7.97 16.01
N ASN A 144 9.94 -9.05 15.89
CA ASN A 144 9.13 -9.37 14.70
C ASN A 144 7.65 -9.01 14.88
N ASP A 145 7.26 -8.33 15.98
CA ASP A 145 5.87 -8.04 16.29
C ASP A 145 5.39 -6.74 15.61
N PHE A 146 5.32 -6.75 14.29
CA PHE A 146 4.76 -5.67 13.47
C PHE A 146 3.89 -6.25 12.34
N GLN A 147 3.29 -5.38 11.53
CA GLN A 147 2.30 -5.76 10.53
C GLN A 147 2.85 -6.78 9.52
N ILE A 148 2.02 -7.80 9.25
CA ILE A 148 2.28 -8.84 8.26
C ILE A 148 1.26 -8.68 7.13
N ASN A 149 1.72 -8.43 5.92
CA ASN A 149 0.85 -8.35 4.74
C ASN A 149 0.39 -9.72 4.24
N ARG A 150 1.27 -10.73 4.30
CA ARG A 150 1.01 -12.12 3.88
C ARG A 150 1.80 -13.06 4.77
N THR A 151 1.11 -14.01 5.38
CA THR A 151 1.76 -15.03 6.21
C THR A 151 2.44 -16.10 5.34
N ALA A 152 3.41 -16.79 5.89
CA ALA A 152 4.09 -17.91 5.22
C ALA A 152 3.10 -19.03 4.84
N VAL A 153 2.14 -19.30 5.74
CA VAL A 153 1.07 -20.29 5.50
C VAL A 153 0.22 -19.87 4.30
N ALA A 154 -0.22 -18.60 4.23
CA ALA A 154 -1.01 -18.08 3.11
C ALA A 154 -0.21 -18.05 1.79
N ALA A 155 1.12 -17.95 1.86
CA ALA A 155 2.02 -18.00 0.71
C ALA A 155 2.43 -19.43 0.31
N GLY A 156 1.97 -20.44 1.06
CA GLY A 156 2.34 -21.84 0.81
C GLY A 156 3.83 -22.15 1.03
N ILE A 157 4.48 -21.39 1.93
CA ILE A 157 5.88 -21.60 2.27
C ILE A 157 6.01 -22.78 3.24
N ASP A 158 6.66 -23.83 2.76
CA ASP A 158 6.99 -24.96 3.60
C ASP A 158 8.22 -24.62 4.48
N PRO A 159 8.12 -24.75 5.82
CA PRO A 159 9.26 -24.54 6.71
C PRO A 159 10.48 -25.40 6.37
N ALA A 160 10.29 -26.58 5.78
CA ALA A 160 11.38 -27.44 5.39
C ALA A 160 12.30 -26.83 4.32
N VAL A 161 11.75 -26.03 3.38
CA VAL A 161 12.56 -25.36 2.32
C VAL A 161 13.25 -24.10 2.79
N THR A 162 12.92 -23.60 3.99
CA THR A 162 13.54 -22.41 4.60
C THR A 162 14.62 -22.77 5.64
N GLY A 163 14.83 -24.06 5.92
CA GLY A 163 15.79 -24.57 6.89
C GLY A 163 17.24 -24.59 6.37
N SER A 164 18.07 -25.46 6.92
CA SER A 164 19.51 -25.57 6.61
C SER A 164 19.82 -25.89 5.15
N GLY A 165 18.87 -26.46 4.43
CA GLY A 165 18.98 -26.71 2.98
C GLY A 165 18.76 -25.49 2.09
N TRP A 166 18.26 -24.37 2.63
CA TRP A 166 18.03 -23.17 1.83
C TRP A 166 19.33 -22.58 1.26
N ARG A 167 19.26 -22.16 0.04
CA ARG A 167 20.36 -21.46 -0.66
C ARG A 167 19.81 -20.30 -1.44
N LEU A 168 20.48 -19.15 -1.33
CA LEU A 168 20.29 -18.04 -2.24
C LEU A 168 21.07 -18.32 -3.51
N GLN A 169 20.41 -18.23 -4.66
CA GLN A 169 21.04 -18.31 -5.96
C GLN A 169 21.22 -16.91 -6.54
N LEU A 170 22.47 -16.54 -6.83
CA LEU A 170 22.79 -15.32 -7.57
C LEU A 170 23.11 -15.70 -9.01
N LEU A 171 22.45 -15.02 -9.93
CA LEU A 171 22.59 -15.19 -11.38
C LEU A 171 23.05 -13.90 -12.04
N GLY A 172 23.63 -14.01 -13.26
CA GLY A 172 24.03 -12.86 -14.06
C GLY A 172 25.50 -12.86 -14.45
N GLY A 173 26.37 -13.53 -13.72
CA GLY A 173 27.76 -13.79 -14.07
C GLY A 173 27.94 -15.03 -14.95
N SER A 174 29.19 -15.45 -15.15
CA SER A 174 29.55 -16.65 -15.96
C SER A 174 29.02 -17.94 -15.34
N HIS A 175 28.88 -17.99 -14.02
CA HIS A 175 28.37 -19.15 -13.26
C HIS A 175 27.43 -18.70 -12.16
N PRO A 176 26.40 -19.50 -11.82
CA PRO A 176 25.57 -19.26 -10.65
C PRO A 176 26.39 -19.30 -9.35
N VAL A 177 26.14 -18.35 -8.43
CA VAL A 177 26.73 -18.36 -7.10
C VAL A 177 25.65 -18.82 -6.12
N LEU A 178 25.94 -19.84 -5.32
CA LEU A 178 25.04 -20.36 -4.29
C LEU A 178 25.58 -19.98 -2.92
N LEU A 179 24.77 -19.25 -2.15
CA LEU A 179 25.11 -18.81 -0.81
C LEU A 179 24.11 -19.41 0.19
N ASP A 180 24.61 -20.05 1.21
CA ASP A 180 23.77 -20.40 2.36
C ASP A 180 23.69 -19.24 3.36
N ARG A 181 22.90 -19.42 4.40
CA ARG A 181 22.73 -18.40 5.41
C ARG A 181 24.05 -18.01 6.08
N ALA A 182 24.91 -18.99 6.38
CA ALA A 182 26.19 -18.76 7.02
C ALA A 182 27.15 -17.93 6.13
N ALA A 183 27.16 -18.22 4.82
CA ALA A 183 27.94 -17.46 3.85
C ALA A 183 27.45 -15.99 3.78
N LEU A 184 26.15 -15.75 3.80
CA LEU A 184 25.57 -14.39 3.83
C LEU A 184 25.90 -13.65 5.14
N GLU A 185 25.89 -14.36 6.26
CA GLU A 185 26.24 -13.80 7.57
C GLU A 185 27.73 -13.45 7.69
N ALA A 186 28.59 -14.12 6.93
CA ALA A 186 30.02 -13.83 6.84
C ALA A 186 30.36 -12.66 5.92
N MET A 187 29.42 -12.21 5.05
CA MET A 187 29.59 -11.01 4.22
C MET A 187 29.49 -9.73 5.05
N PRO A 188 30.01 -8.57 4.55
CA PRO A 188 29.79 -7.28 5.19
C PRO A 188 28.30 -7.01 5.38
N ARG A 189 27.87 -6.85 6.64
CA ARG A 189 26.47 -6.56 6.98
C ARG A 189 26.28 -5.10 7.29
N HIS A 190 25.16 -4.56 6.85
CA HIS A 190 24.78 -3.17 7.05
C HIS A 190 23.42 -3.11 7.74
N THR A 191 23.26 -2.10 8.59
CA THR A 191 22.03 -1.84 9.32
C THR A 191 21.44 -0.52 8.85
N VAL A 192 20.15 -0.52 8.52
CA VAL A 192 19.40 0.66 8.09
C VAL A 192 18.04 0.70 8.77
N GLU A 193 17.58 1.90 9.07
CA GLU A 193 16.21 2.13 9.53
C GLU A 193 15.37 2.59 8.34
N LEU A 194 14.40 1.77 7.95
CA LEU A 194 13.56 2.02 6.79
C LEU A 194 12.09 1.68 7.06
N PRO A 195 11.17 2.49 6.53
CA PRO A 195 9.76 2.16 6.56
C PRO A 195 9.42 1.08 5.53
N ILE A 196 8.46 0.23 5.89
CA ILE A 196 7.67 -0.54 4.92
C ILE A 196 6.27 0.05 4.92
N ALA A 197 5.81 0.48 3.74
CA ALA A 197 4.44 0.94 3.51
C ALA A 197 3.69 -0.09 2.68
N CYS A 198 2.53 -0.51 3.14
CA CYS A 198 1.68 -1.47 2.45
C CYS A 198 0.49 -0.78 1.79
N VAL A 199 0.03 -1.31 0.67
CA VAL A 199 -1.20 -0.87 -0.02
C VAL A 199 -2.46 -1.06 0.83
N GLU A 200 -2.38 -1.86 1.89
CA GLU A 200 -3.43 -2.01 2.92
C GLU A 200 -3.60 -0.78 3.81
N GLY A 201 -2.84 0.30 3.59
CA GLY A 201 -2.95 1.57 4.31
C GLY A 201 -2.19 1.64 5.63
N TRP A 202 -1.23 0.73 5.89
CA TRP A 202 -0.35 0.81 7.04
C TRP A 202 1.10 1.04 6.64
N SER A 203 1.85 1.63 7.54
CA SER A 203 3.29 1.82 7.44
C SER A 203 3.93 1.53 8.80
N THR A 204 5.12 0.98 8.78
CA THR A 204 5.92 0.74 9.98
C THR A 204 7.40 0.91 9.68
N THR A 205 8.13 1.62 10.54
CA THR A 205 9.57 1.79 10.44
C THR A 205 10.26 0.75 11.30
N GLN A 206 11.22 0.03 10.73
CA GLN A 206 11.95 -1.03 11.38
C GLN A 206 13.45 -0.92 11.10
N THR A 207 14.26 -1.47 11.98
CA THR A 207 15.73 -1.56 11.81
C THR A 207 16.07 -2.89 11.14
N TRP A 208 16.60 -2.82 9.92
CA TRP A 208 16.93 -3.96 9.09
C TRP A 208 18.44 -4.17 9.04
N THR A 209 18.87 -5.44 9.18
CA THR A 209 20.29 -5.80 9.05
C THR A 209 20.44 -6.90 8.00
N GLY A 210 21.39 -6.71 7.07
CA GLY A 210 21.65 -7.66 6.01
C GLY A 210 22.80 -7.26 5.09
N VAL A 211 22.91 -7.92 3.95
CA VAL A 211 23.92 -7.70 2.92
C VAL A 211 23.40 -6.69 1.91
N ARG A 212 24.19 -5.72 1.48
CA ARG A 212 23.80 -4.78 0.42
C ARG A 212 23.55 -5.50 -0.90
N LEU A 213 22.54 -5.08 -1.63
CA LEU A 213 22.27 -5.62 -2.97
C LEU A 213 23.42 -5.36 -3.95
N ALA A 214 24.12 -4.24 -3.80
CA ALA A 214 25.32 -3.93 -4.57
C ALA A 214 26.45 -4.95 -4.34
N ASP A 215 26.65 -5.39 -3.09
CA ASP A 215 27.68 -6.38 -2.75
C ASP A 215 27.32 -7.77 -3.32
N LEU A 216 26.03 -8.13 -3.31
CA LEU A 216 25.55 -9.35 -3.96
C LEU A 216 25.67 -9.29 -5.47
N ALA A 217 25.44 -8.11 -6.08
CA ALA A 217 25.64 -7.90 -7.51
C ALA A 217 27.11 -8.06 -7.89
N ALA A 218 28.04 -7.51 -7.09
CA ALA A 218 29.47 -7.69 -7.29
C ALA A 218 29.88 -9.16 -7.13
N ALA A 219 29.36 -9.87 -6.11
CA ALA A 219 29.61 -11.30 -5.88
C ALA A 219 29.09 -12.16 -7.04
N ALA A 220 28.01 -11.75 -7.70
CA ALA A 220 27.50 -12.37 -8.91
C ALA A 220 28.30 -12.04 -10.18
N GLY A 221 29.36 -11.23 -10.08
CA GLY A 221 30.14 -10.76 -11.23
C GLY A 221 29.46 -9.63 -12.03
N ARG A 222 28.51 -8.91 -11.43
CA ARG A 222 27.75 -7.79 -12.03
C ARG A 222 27.77 -6.55 -11.13
N PRO A 223 28.91 -5.89 -10.93
CA PRO A 223 29.00 -4.73 -10.04
C PRO A 223 28.17 -3.52 -10.48
N HIS A 224 27.79 -3.45 -11.75
CA HIS A 224 26.98 -2.38 -12.35
C HIS A 224 25.78 -2.97 -13.12
N PRO A 225 24.80 -3.58 -12.42
CA PRO A 225 23.67 -4.19 -13.09
C PRO A 225 22.70 -3.11 -13.61
N GLY A 226 22.10 -3.35 -14.79
CA GLY A 226 21.01 -2.52 -15.32
C GLY A 226 19.71 -2.76 -14.59
N SER A 227 19.46 -4.01 -14.20
CA SER A 227 18.29 -4.41 -13.44
C SER A 227 18.55 -5.70 -12.65
N ALA A 228 17.63 -6.07 -11.75
CA ALA A 228 17.62 -7.37 -11.13
C ALA A 228 16.19 -7.92 -11.01
N ILE A 229 16.04 -9.22 -11.22
CA ILE A 229 14.81 -9.95 -10.87
C ILE A 229 15.06 -10.69 -9.57
N VAL A 230 14.25 -10.39 -8.57
CA VAL A 230 14.26 -11.05 -7.27
C VAL A 230 13.10 -12.02 -7.23
N SER A 231 13.34 -13.30 -7.03
CA SER A 231 12.33 -14.35 -6.96
C SER A 231 12.20 -14.92 -5.55
N SER A 232 10.97 -15.21 -5.16
CA SER A 232 10.60 -15.81 -3.89
C SER A 232 10.59 -17.35 -3.97
N LEU A 233 10.59 -18.00 -2.81
CA LEU A 233 10.17 -19.40 -2.68
C LEU A 233 8.67 -19.59 -2.90
N GLU A 234 7.89 -18.51 -2.83
CA GLU A 234 6.46 -18.53 -3.12
C GLU A 234 6.23 -18.91 -4.58
N ARG A 235 5.48 -19.98 -4.82
CA ARG A 235 5.27 -20.53 -6.17
C ARG A 235 4.19 -19.79 -6.96
N PHE A 236 3.20 -19.22 -6.27
CA PHE A 236 2.01 -18.62 -6.87
C PHE A 236 1.76 -17.24 -6.30
N GLY A 237 1.23 -16.34 -7.12
CA GLY A 237 0.89 -14.98 -6.74
C GLY A 237 1.63 -13.93 -7.56
N ALA A 238 1.00 -12.76 -7.73
CA ALA A 238 1.52 -11.66 -8.55
C ALA A 238 2.80 -11.02 -7.98
N PHE A 239 3.10 -11.29 -6.71
CA PHE A 239 4.23 -10.68 -6.00
C PHE A 239 5.30 -11.70 -5.59
N ASN A 240 5.32 -12.88 -6.23
CA ASN A 240 6.36 -13.88 -6.02
C ASN A 240 7.71 -13.47 -6.64
N HIS A 241 7.74 -12.37 -7.39
CA HIS A 241 8.96 -11.75 -7.90
C HIS A 241 8.82 -10.22 -7.92
N ALA A 242 9.96 -9.54 -7.91
CA ALA A 242 10.06 -8.09 -8.09
C ALA A 242 11.20 -7.77 -9.06
N VAL A 243 11.03 -6.70 -9.84
CA VAL A 243 12.07 -6.15 -10.70
C VAL A 243 12.63 -4.90 -10.03
N LEU A 244 13.93 -4.86 -9.84
CA LEU A 244 14.67 -3.72 -9.29
C LEU A 244 15.47 -3.05 -10.40
N GLN A 245 15.48 -1.72 -10.38
CA GLN A 245 16.27 -0.90 -11.28
C GLN A 245 17.67 -0.63 -10.71
N THR A 246 18.61 -0.21 -11.54
CA THR A 246 19.99 0.11 -11.15
C THR A 246 20.08 0.99 -9.89
N ASN A 247 19.33 2.09 -9.86
CA ASN A 247 19.33 3.01 -8.73
C ASN A 247 18.81 2.38 -7.43
N GLN A 248 17.91 1.42 -7.54
CA GLN A 248 17.40 0.66 -6.38
C GLN A 248 18.42 -0.37 -5.89
N ILE A 249 19.12 -1.05 -6.79
CA ILE A 249 20.15 -2.04 -6.46
C ILE A 249 21.36 -1.36 -5.82
N LEU A 250 21.82 -0.25 -6.39
CA LEU A 250 23.02 0.45 -5.94
C LEU A 250 22.77 1.41 -4.78
N SER A 251 21.53 1.59 -4.34
CA SER A 251 21.21 2.42 -3.18
C SER A 251 21.87 1.86 -1.91
N PRO A 252 22.56 2.70 -1.10
CA PRO A 252 23.23 2.24 0.11
C PRO A 252 22.30 1.60 1.15
N GLY A 253 21.02 1.96 1.12
CA GLY A 253 19.99 1.41 2.00
C GLY A 253 19.33 0.14 1.50
N SER A 254 19.68 -0.35 0.30
CA SER A 254 19.06 -1.54 -0.28
C SER A 254 19.74 -2.81 0.21
N LEU A 255 19.00 -3.65 0.92
CA LEU A 255 19.51 -4.84 1.57
C LEU A 255 18.78 -6.11 1.15
N LEU A 256 19.50 -7.21 1.10
CA LEU A 256 18.95 -8.53 1.41
C LEU A 256 18.99 -8.67 2.93
N ALA A 257 17.89 -8.35 3.59
CA ALA A 257 17.79 -8.38 5.04
C ALA A 257 17.70 -9.81 5.56
N LEU A 258 18.50 -10.09 6.57
CA LEU A 258 18.54 -11.35 7.30
C LEU A 258 17.90 -11.19 8.68
N GLN A 259 17.94 -9.97 9.24
CA GLN A 259 17.46 -9.65 10.57
C GLN A 259 16.59 -8.39 10.56
N VAL A 260 15.71 -8.30 11.53
CA VAL A 260 14.93 -7.12 11.86
C VAL A 260 14.99 -6.87 13.36
N ASN A 261 15.20 -5.60 13.77
CA ASN A 261 15.26 -5.19 15.17
C ASN A 261 16.24 -6.06 15.99
N ALA A 262 17.40 -6.35 15.42
CA ALA A 262 18.47 -7.18 15.99
C ALA A 262 18.14 -8.65 16.24
N ALA A 263 17.06 -9.18 15.64
CA ALA A 263 16.72 -10.60 15.68
C ALA A 263 16.51 -11.16 14.25
N ASP A 264 16.65 -12.47 14.10
CA ASP A 264 16.34 -13.11 12.84
C ASP A 264 14.90 -12.85 12.43
N LEU A 265 14.69 -12.77 11.12
CA LEU A 265 13.34 -12.66 10.57
C LEU A 265 12.49 -13.83 11.03
N SER A 266 11.24 -13.57 11.41
CA SER A 266 10.26 -14.64 11.52
C SER A 266 9.92 -15.19 10.13
N LEU A 267 9.35 -16.38 10.08
CA LEU A 267 8.92 -16.98 8.81
C LEU A 267 7.94 -16.08 8.08
N ASP A 268 7.00 -15.44 8.80
CA ASP A 268 6.00 -14.52 8.24
C ASP A 268 6.61 -13.20 7.75
N HIS A 269 7.74 -12.79 8.28
CA HIS A 269 8.50 -11.64 7.82
C HIS A 269 9.52 -11.94 6.74
N GLY A 270 9.63 -13.20 6.30
CA GLY A 270 10.39 -13.54 5.12
C GLY A 270 11.69 -14.31 5.41
N TYR A 271 11.83 -14.96 6.59
CA TYR A 271 12.96 -15.88 6.83
C TYR A 271 13.08 -16.90 5.69
N PRO A 272 14.27 -17.21 5.15
CA PRO A 272 15.63 -16.86 5.64
C PRO A 272 16.12 -15.48 5.25
N ALA A 273 15.58 -14.88 4.18
CA ALA A 273 15.98 -13.56 3.69
C ALA A 273 14.86 -12.85 2.95
N ARG A 274 14.84 -11.52 3.04
CA ARG A 274 13.92 -10.65 2.30
C ARG A 274 14.61 -9.44 1.71
N ILE A 275 14.04 -8.88 0.65
CA ILE A 275 14.49 -7.60 0.11
C ILE A 275 13.89 -6.46 0.96
N ILE A 276 14.74 -5.46 1.21
CA ILE A 276 14.35 -4.15 1.73
C ILE A 276 15.03 -3.10 0.87
N VAL A 277 14.21 -2.26 0.23
CA VAL A 277 14.68 -1.20 -0.67
C VAL A 277 13.98 0.11 -0.31
N PRO A 278 14.71 1.23 -0.16
CA PRO A 278 14.13 2.53 0.12
C PRO A 278 13.06 2.92 -0.89
N ALA A 279 11.94 3.48 -0.41
CA ALA A 279 10.81 3.95 -1.21
C ALA A 279 10.12 2.89 -2.10
N LEU A 280 10.46 1.60 -1.94
CA LEU A 280 9.80 0.53 -2.66
C LEU A 280 8.50 0.16 -1.92
N PRO A 281 7.36 0.02 -2.63
CA PRO A 281 6.12 -0.48 -2.02
C PRO A 281 6.34 -1.82 -1.30
N GLY A 282 5.67 -2.01 -0.17
CA GLY A 282 5.86 -3.19 0.69
C GLY A 282 5.68 -4.53 -0.03
N VAL A 283 4.78 -4.60 -1.01
CA VAL A 283 4.53 -5.79 -1.85
C VAL A 283 5.72 -6.17 -2.74
N HIS A 284 6.58 -5.22 -3.10
CA HIS A 284 7.78 -5.44 -3.89
C HIS A 284 9.04 -5.70 -3.05
N ASN A 285 8.96 -5.53 -1.73
CA ASN A 285 9.99 -5.97 -0.80
C ASN A 285 9.86 -7.50 -0.58
N THR A 286 10.25 -8.26 -1.60
CA THR A 286 10.06 -9.71 -1.74
C THR A 286 10.54 -10.47 -0.50
N LYS A 287 9.68 -11.33 0.04
CA LYS A 287 9.96 -12.24 1.15
C LYS A 287 10.40 -13.61 0.64
N TRP A 288 11.06 -14.38 1.50
CA TRP A 288 11.51 -15.76 1.21
C TRP A 288 12.32 -15.83 -0.08
N VAL A 289 13.30 -14.93 -0.22
CA VAL A 289 14.09 -14.82 -1.44
C VAL A 289 14.84 -16.11 -1.73
N SER A 290 14.71 -16.61 -2.96
CA SER A 290 15.41 -17.81 -3.44
C SER A 290 16.45 -17.47 -4.50
N THR A 291 16.18 -16.48 -5.37
CA THR A 291 17.04 -16.16 -6.50
C THR A 291 17.09 -14.66 -6.70
N ILE A 292 18.27 -14.14 -7.03
CA ILE A 292 18.46 -12.79 -7.54
C ILE A 292 19.21 -12.89 -8.86
N GLU A 293 18.56 -12.52 -9.96
CA GLU A 293 19.16 -12.51 -11.29
C GLU A 293 19.51 -11.06 -11.67
N PHE A 294 20.81 -10.74 -11.69
CA PHE A 294 21.31 -9.45 -12.12
C PHE A 294 21.49 -9.43 -13.64
N ARG A 295 20.92 -8.44 -14.31
CA ARG A 295 20.93 -8.31 -15.78
C ARG A 295 21.73 -7.09 -16.21
N GLU A 296 22.30 -7.21 -17.38
CA GLU A 296 22.75 -6.04 -18.14
C GLU A 296 21.54 -5.27 -18.65
N THR A 297 21.69 -4.01 -19.00
CA THR A 297 20.65 -3.19 -19.66
C THR A 297 20.19 -3.81 -20.97
#